data_3637886d5b2e848ee6050e7527053497
#
_entry.id   3637886d5b2e848ee6050e7527053497
#
_cell.length_a   1.000
_cell.length_b   1.000
_cell.length_c   1.000
_cell.angle_alpha   90.00
_cell.angle_beta   90.00
_cell.angle_gamma   90.00
#
_symmetry.space_group_name_H-M   'P 1'
#
loop_
_entity.id
_entity.type
_entity.pdbx_description
1 polymer ?
#
loop_
_entity_poly.entity_id
_entity_poly.type
_entity_poly.pdbx_seq_one_letter_code
_entity_poly.pdbx_strand_id
1 'polypeptide(L)'
;MIKIAVISPENSLPFIKKGIRETDKYCVEYFIYEKLEETLDIYKKNFHKFDVFLTSGELGKKFLEGKLKKIIKPIYYLEIKREELYETFFKVLKNNPNLDFSKVYIDFINKENKDFYFKNIFDGEEPLIADFIIEDPKIYEKILHNHFVLHEKNRIQLSITRFSNLTEKLEKKDIPFIFLFPSEDNIKDTIEYMISEIKIAGLDDKKIVVGKIKHFDTDKNYKSILEKHIKNSIIYELGNEIEIIMIKGDFTDFTENLSGKVFSAIGTITVGWGCGDNISEARLNAEKAYEKSEAYGEEVSYFLEKGKFTALKGLRKKDVRDFGIYEKLRKLNISKTLFETLLKIYEKNIWITAEELSGYIGLSRRTVSRILIKLEENCLADMTLEEGVIGRPAKKYKLNF
;
A
#
# COMPACT_ATOMS: atom_id res chain seq x y z
N MET A 1 0.19 -23.05 14.03
CA MET A 1 -0.34 -23.59 12.76
C MET A 1 -1.06 -22.47 12.05
N ILE A 2 -0.66 -22.15 10.82
CA ILE A 2 -1.25 -21.05 10.04
C ILE A 2 -2.61 -21.51 9.49
N LYS A 3 -3.63 -20.65 9.59
CA LYS A 3 -4.99 -20.94 9.10
C LYS A 3 -5.23 -20.25 7.77
N ILE A 4 -5.48 -21.01 6.72
CA ILE A 4 -5.68 -20.53 5.35
C ILE A 4 -7.16 -20.68 4.98
N ALA A 5 -7.80 -19.59 4.56
CA ALA A 5 -9.11 -19.62 3.93
C ALA A 5 -8.96 -19.62 2.40
N VAL A 6 -9.37 -20.67 1.73
CA VAL A 6 -9.40 -20.75 0.27
C VAL A 6 -10.78 -20.40 -0.24
N ILE A 7 -10.88 -19.34 -1.05
CA ILE A 7 -12.13 -18.86 -1.65
C ILE A 7 -12.13 -19.20 -3.14
N SER A 8 -13.05 -20.05 -3.57
CA SER A 8 -13.01 -20.61 -4.93
C SER A 8 -14.41 -20.96 -5.45
N PRO A 9 -14.65 -20.87 -6.76
CA PRO A 9 -15.77 -21.58 -7.38
C PRO A 9 -15.64 -23.09 -7.18
N GLU A 10 -16.78 -23.80 -7.11
CA GLU A 10 -16.80 -25.24 -6.87
C GLU A 10 -15.97 -26.03 -7.88
N ASN A 11 -16.08 -25.71 -9.15
CA ASN A 11 -15.40 -26.42 -10.26
C ASN A 11 -13.86 -26.26 -10.22
N SER A 12 -13.31 -25.31 -9.47
CA SER A 12 -11.85 -25.14 -9.29
C SER A 12 -11.30 -25.94 -8.11
N LEU A 13 -12.13 -26.33 -7.14
CA LEU A 13 -11.68 -26.99 -5.91
C LEU A 13 -10.92 -28.31 -6.13
N PRO A 14 -11.32 -29.20 -7.07
CA PRO A 14 -10.59 -30.44 -7.31
C PRO A 14 -9.13 -30.20 -7.70
N PHE A 15 -8.86 -29.14 -8.47
CA PHE A 15 -7.50 -28.76 -8.89
C PHE A 15 -6.71 -28.17 -7.70
N ILE A 16 -7.34 -27.30 -6.90
CA ILE A 16 -6.70 -26.69 -5.73
C ILE A 16 -6.32 -27.75 -4.71
N LYS A 17 -7.24 -28.68 -4.41
CA LYS A 17 -7.02 -29.75 -3.43
C LYS A 17 -5.87 -30.69 -3.80
N LYS A 18 -5.62 -30.91 -5.09
CA LYS A 18 -4.47 -31.73 -5.54
C LYS A 18 -3.12 -31.09 -5.20
N GLY A 19 -3.00 -29.76 -5.31
CA GLY A 19 -1.77 -29.03 -4.98
C GLY A 19 -1.57 -28.78 -3.49
N ILE A 20 -2.62 -28.92 -2.66
CA ILE A 20 -2.57 -28.71 -1.22
C ILE A 20 -2.33 -30.04 -0.52
N ARG A 21 -1.22 -30.14 0.21
CA ARG A 21 -0.91 -31.33 1.02
C ARG A 21 -1.28 -31.09 2.47
N GLU A 22 -1.78 -32.12 3.15
CA GLU A 22 -1.93 -32.08 4.60
C GLU A 22 -0.57 -31.97 5.28
N THR A 23 -0.47 -31.10 6.28
CA THR A 23 0.77 -30.84 7.02
C THR A 23 0.44 -30.26 8.40
N ASP A 24 1.38 -30.36 9.33
CA ASP A 24 1.32 -29.72 10.66
C ASP A 24 1.62 -28.21 10.63
N LYS A 25 2.09 -27.68 9.50
CA LYS A 25 2.47 -26.28 9.36
C LYS A 25 1.28 -25.34 9.15
N TYR A 26 0.23 -25.83 8.49
CA TYR A 26 -0.99 -25.05 8.20
C TYR A 26 -2.23 -25.93 8.13
N CYS A 27 -3.39 -25.32 8.28
CA CYS A 27 -4.69 -25.93 8.00
C CYS A 27 -5.47 -25.07 7.00
N VAL A 28 -6.29 -25.73 6.18
CA VAL A 28 -7.04 -25.09 5.10
C VAL A 28 -8.52 -25.33 5.27
N GLU A 29 -9.30 -24.26 5.14
CA GLU A 29 -10.76 -24.31 5.03
C GLU A 29 -11.18 -23.75 3.68
N TYR A 30 -12.16 -24.40 3.03
CA TYR A 30 -12.60 -24.05 1.69
C TYR A 30 -13.95 -23.38 1.74
N PHE A 31 -14.07 -22.22 1.08
CA PHE A 31 -15.28 -21.44 0.94
C PHE A 31 -15.65 -21.36 -0.54
N ILE A 32 -16.83 -21.87 -0.86
CA ILE A 32 -17.35 -21.91 -2.24
C ILE A 32 -18.16 -20.63 -2.48
N TYR A 33 -18.03 -20.08 -3.68
CA TYR A 33 -18.87 -18.99 -4.15
C TYR A 33 -19.36 -19.27 -5.59
N GLU A 34 -20.55 -18.80 -5.91
CA GLU A 34 -21.12 -18.78 -7.26
C GLU A 34 -20.97 -17.39 -7.89
N LYS A 35 -21.22 -16.35 -7.12
CA LYS A 35 -21.11 -14.94 -7.54
C LYS A 35 -19.94 -14.28 -6.85
N LEU A 36 -19.27 -13.41 -7.61
CA LEU A 36 -18.05 -12.75 -7.14
C LEU A 36 -18.27 -11.92 -5.86
N GLU A 37 -19.47 -11.32 -5.71
CA GLU A 37 -19.87 -10.53 -4.56
C GLU A 37 -19.84 -11.31 -3.25
N GLU A 38 -20.11 -12.62 -3.30
CA GLU A 38 -20.12 -13.50 -2.11
C GLU A 38 -18.73 -13.60 -1.47
N THR A 39 -17.67 -13.41 -2.26
CA THR A 39 -16.29 -13.42 -1.74
C THR A 39 -16.08 -12.36 -0.67
N LEU A 40 -16.74 -11.19 -0.81
CA LEU A 40 -16.67 -10.10 0.16
C LEU A 40 -17.30 -10.47 1.50
N ASP A 41 -18.44 -11.14 1.47
CA ASP A 41 -19.14 -11.62 2.67
C ASP A 41 -18.35 -12.74 3.36
N ILE A 42 -17.76 -13.65 2.58
CA ILE A 42 -16.89 -14.70 3.09
C ILE A 42 -15.69 -14.07 3.82
N TYR A 43 -15.02 -13.11 3.21
CA TYR A 43 -13.88 -12.42 3.84
C TYR A 43 -14.32 -11.70 5.14
N LYS A 44 -15.37 -10.86 5.08
CA LYS A 44 -15.86 -10.08 6.23
C LYS A 44 -16.30 -10.93 7.41
N LYS A 45 -16.90 -12.09 7.16
CA LYS A 45 -17.37 -13.00 8.22
C LYS A 45 -16.21 -13.78 8.85
N ASN A 46 -15.10 -13.94 8.16
CA ASN A 46 -14.08 -14.92 8.54
C ASN A 46 -12.66 -14.33 8.79
N PHE A 47 -12.40 -13.04 8.49
CA PHE A 47 -11.04 -12.49 8.63
C PHE A 47 -10.44 -12.65 10.03
N HIS A 48 -11.25 -12.73 11.09
CA HIS A 48 -10.81 -12.94 12.46
C HIS A 48 -10.43 -14.40 12.79
N LYS A 49 -10.80 -15.36 11.94
CA LYS A 49 -10.55 -16.80 12.14
C LYS A 49 -9.32 -17.30 11.40
N PHE A 50 -8.91 -16.61 10.33
CA PHE A 50 -7.84 -17.02 9.45
C PHE A 50 -6.70 -16.03 9.44
N ASP A 51 -5.50 -16.51 9.15
CA ASP A 51 -4.28 -15.71 9.06
C ASP A 51 -4.10 -15.15 7.64
N VAL A 52 -4.66 -15.84 6.63
CA VAL A 52 -4.52 -15.49 5.22
C VAL A 52 -5.69 -16.02 4.40
N PHE A 53 -5.97 -15.31 3.31
CA PHE A 53 -6.96 -15.69 2.30
C PHE A 53 -6.28 -15.97 0.96
N LEU A 54 -6.69 -17.06 0.30
CA LEU A 54 -6.24 -17.45 -1.03
C LEU A 54 -7.43 -17.55 -1.96
N THR A 55 -7.46 -16.73 -3.01
CA THR A 55 -8.47 -16.84 -4.06
C THR A 55 -7.97 -17.73 -5.19
N SER A 56 -8.88 -18.43 -5.87
CA SER A 56 -8.57 -19.31 -6.99
C SER A 56 -7.97 -18.58 -8.20
N GLY A 57 -8.08 -17.26 -8.24
CA GLY A 57 -7.55 -16.42 -9.31
C GLY A 57 -7.51 -14.95 -8.97
N GLU A 58 -6.83 -14.17 -9.82
CA GLU A 58 -6.59 -12.74 -9.68
C GLU A 58 -7.89 -11.92 -9.52
N LEU A 59 -8.93 -12.29 -10.26
CA LEU A 59 -10.21 -11.57 -10.24
C LEU A 59 -10.81 -11.50 -8.83
N GLY A 60 -10.80 -12.62 -8.09
CA GLY A 60 -11.29 -12.65 -6.71
C GLY A 60 -10.50 -11.74 -5.78
N LYS A 61 -9.17 -11.73 -5.90
CA LYS A 61 -8.31 -10.84 -5.12
C LYS A 61 -8.58 -9.37 -5.45
N LYS A 62 -8.52 -8.98 -6.72
CA LYS A 62 -8.73 -7.58 -7.15
C LYS A 62 -10.13 -7.08 -6.78
N PHE A 63 -11.15 -7.92 -6.89
CA PHE A 63 -12.50 -7.56 -6.43
C PHE A 63 -12.54 -7.26 -4.93
N LEU A 64 -11.92 -8.11 -4.10
CA LEU A 64 -11.83 -7.88 -2.67
C LEU A 64 -11.05 -6.60 -2.34
N GLU A 65 -9.91 -6.39 -2.97
CA GLU A 65 -9.09 -5.18 -2.79
C GLU A 65 -9.84 -3.90 -3.16
N GLY A 66 -10.62 -3.91 -4.25
CA GLY A 66 -11.43 -2.77 -4.68
C GLY A 66 -12.64 -2.47 -3.78
N LYS A 67 -13.18 -3.48 -3.07
CA LYS A 67 -14.36 -3.33 -2.20
C LYS A 67 -14.05 -3.13 -0.72
N LEU A 68 -12.87 -3.53 -0.27
CA LEU A 68 -12.46 -3.39 1.12
C LEU A 68 -11.81 -2.02 1.37
N LYS A 69 -12.32 -1.27 2.34
CA LYS A 69 -11.70 0.00 2.77
C LYS A 69 -10.32 -0.21 3.41
N LYS A 70 -10.12 -1.33 4.09
CA LYS A 70 -8.88 -1.77 4.72
C LYS A 70 -8.80 -3.30 4.62
N ILE A 71 -7.67 -3.79 4.14
CA ILE A 71 -7.36 -5.22 4.15
C ILE A 71 -6.71 -5.54 5.50
N ILE A 72 -7.41 -6.34 6.31
CA ILE A 72 -6.96 -6.70 7.67
C ILE A 72 -6.04 -7.93 7.61
N LYS A 73 -6.41 -8.92 6.79
CA LYS A 73 -5.63 -10.13 6.56
C LYS A 73 -5.19 -10.21 5.10
N PRO A 74 -3.96 -10.62 4.81
CA PRO A 74 -3.44 -10.66 3.44
C PRO A 74 -4.26 -11.57 2.55
N ILE A 75 -4.40 -11.16 1.28
CA ILE A 75 -5.12 -11.89 0.25
C ILE A 75 -4.16 -12.22 -0.87
N TYR A 76 -4.00 -13.50 -1.15
CA TYR A 76 -3.21 -14.03 -2.26
C TYR A 76 -4.12 -14.65 -3.31
N TYR A 77 -3.57 -14.96 -4.47
CA TYR A 77 -4.28 -15.67 -5.51
C TYR A 77 -3.37 -16.67 -6.23
N LEU A 78 -3.97 -17.69 -6.83
CA LEU A 78 -3.27 -18.62 -7.67
C LEU A 78 -3.06 -18.01 -9.05
N GLU A 79 -1.82 -17.82 -9.45
CA GLU A 79 -1.44 -17.22 -10.72
C GLU A 79 -1.09 -18.29 -11.76
N ILE A 80 -1.42 -18.05 -13.04
CA ILE A 80 -0.88 -18.84 -14.14
C ILE A 80 0.52 -18.32 -14.46
N LYS A 81 1.52 -19.18 -14.32
CA LYS A 81 2.89 -18.86 -14.74
C LYS A 81 2.98 -18.87 -16.28
N ARG A 82 3.90 -18.08 -16.83
CA ARG A 82 4.13 -18.06 -18.30
C ARG A 82 4.42 -19.42 -18.86
N GLU A 83 5.24 -20.20 -18.15
CA GLU A 83 5.65 -21.55 -18.52
C GLU A 83 4.44 -22.48 -18.67
N GLU A 84 3.44 -22.36 -17.82
CA GLU A 84 2.21 -23.17 -17.88
C GLU A 84 1.36 -22.85 -19.12
N LEU A 85 1.30 -21.57 -19.50
CA LEU A 85 0.65 -21.16 -20.75
C LEU A 85 1.42 -21.69 -21.96
N TYR A 86 2.75 -21.60 -21.97
CA TYR A 86 3.58 -22.06 -23.07
C TYR A 86 3.56 -23.58 -23.20
N GLU A 87 3.56 -24.30 -22.09
CA GLU A 87 3.35 -25.75 -22.10
C GLU A 87 1.99 -26.10 -22.71
N THR A 88 0.97 -25.32 -22.40
CA THR A 88 -0.37 -25.48 -23.00
C THR A 88 -0.33 -25.24 -24.51
N PHE A 89 0.32 -24.17 -24.97
CA PHE A 89 0.50 -23.90 -26.40
C PHE A 89 1.25 -25.05 -27.10
N PHE A 90 2.31 -25.57 -26.47
CA PHE A 90 3.07 -26.68 -27.02
C PHE A 90 2.21 -27.96 -27.16
N LYS A 91 1.43 -28.31 -26.14
CA LYS A 91 0.49 -29.43 -26.16
C LYS A 91 -0.57 -29.26 -27.26
N VAL A 92 -1.08 -28.05 -27.42
CA VAL A 92 -2.08 -27.73 -28.47
C VAL A 92 -1.48 -27.91 -29.86
N LEU A 93 -0.30 -27.34 -30.11
CA LEU A 93 0.40 -27.44 -31.39
C LEU A 93 0.80 -28.88 -31.74
N LYS A 94 1.21 -29.67 -30.73
CA LYS A 94 1.51 -31.09 -30.95
C LYS A 94 0.30 -31.85 -31.46
N ASN A 95 -0.90 -31.53 -30.99
CA ASN A 95 -2.15 -32.17 -31.37
C ASN A 95 -2.79 -31.55 -32.62
N ASN A 96 -2.53 -30.26 -32.86
CA ASN A 96 -3.02 -29.51 -34.02
C ASN A 96 -1.93 -28.61 -34.59
N PRO A 97 -0.97 -29.14 -35.39
CA PRO A 97 0.17 -28.39 -35.91
C PRO A 97 -0.20 -27.17 -36.79
N ASN A 98 -1.41 -27.17 -37.36
CA ASN A 98 -1.89 -26.12 -38.25
C ASN A 98 -2.80 -25.10 -37.55
N LEU A 99 -2.82 -25.06 -36.22
CA LEU A 99 -3.61 -24.09 -35.47
C LEU A 99 -3.06 -22.66 -35.71
N ASP A 100 -3.94 -21.83 -36.20
CA ASP A 100 -3.69 -20.39 -36.32
C ASP A 100 -3.94 -19.70 -34.98
N PHE A 101 -2.89 -19.19 -34.34
CA PHE A 101 -3.00 -18.53 -33.04
C PHE A 101 -3.83 -17.24 -33.08
N SER A 102 -3.96 -16.57 -34.23
CA SER A 102 -4.86 -15.43 -34.37
C SER A 102 -6.34 -15.81 -34.18
N LYS A 103 -6.65 -17.12 -34.23
CA LYS A 103 -7.96 -17.69 -33.97
C LYS A 103 -8.08 -18.38 -32.61
N VAL A 104 -7.17 -18.09 -31.70
CA VAL A 104 -7.24 -18.51 -30.29
C VAL A 104 -7.69 -17.32 -29.47
N TYR A 105 -8.66 -17.51 -28.58
CA TYR A 105 -9.08 -16.48 -27.61
C TYR A 105 -8.69 -16.88 -26.21
N ILE A 106 -8.04 -15.97 -25.48
CA ILE A 106 -7.57 -16.19 -24.10
C ILE A 106 -8.26 -15.16 -23.19
N ASP A 107 -9.11 -15.63 -22.30
CA ASP A 107 -10.03 -14.79 -21.52
C ASP A 107 -9.42 -14.17 -20.25
N PHE A 108 -8.24 -14.59 -19.83
CA PHE A 108 -7.55 -14.03 -18.65
C PHE A 108 -6.35 -13.14 -18.99
N ILE A 109 -6.05 -12.98 -20.28
CA ILE A 109 -5.06 -12.02 -20.75
C ILE A 109 -5.80 -10.79 -21.26
N ASN A 110 -5.37 -9.62 -20.81
CA ASN A 110 -5.88 -8.32 -21.19
C ASN A 110 -4.74 -7.37 -21.59
N LYS A 111 -5.04 -6.11 -21.89
CA LYS A 111 -4.05 -5.12 -22.30
C LYS A 111 -2.96 -4.85 -21.24
N GLU A 112 -3.28 -5.02 -19.97
CA GLU A 112 -2.36 -4.72 -18.86
C GLU A 112 -1.29 -5.81 -18.68
N ASN A 113 -1.67 -7.10 -18.85
CA ASN A 113 -0.78 -8.24 -18.63
C ASN A 113 -0.30 -8.92 -19.95
N LYS A 114 -0.75 -8.44 -21.12
CA LYS A 114 -0.40 -9.00 -22.43
C LYS A 114 1.11 -9.14 -22.63
N ASP A 115 1.87 -8.07 -22.35
CA ASP A 115 3.32 -8.06 -22.54
C ASP A 115 4.03 -9.09 -21.66
N PHE A 116 3.51 -9.35 -20.46
CA PHE A 116 4.04 -10.40 -19.60
C PHE A 116 3.95 -11.76 -20.25
N TYR A 117 2.83 -12.08 -20.92
CA TYR A 117 2.61 -13.39 -21.53
C TYR A 117 3.15 -13.52 -22.95
N PHE A 118 3.08 -12.49 -23.78
CA PHE A 118 3.29 -12.60 -25.23
C PHE A 118 4.60 -12.00 -25.75
N LYS A 119 5.31 -11.22 -24.95
CA LYS A 119 6.53 -10.55 -25.39
C LYS A 119 7.54 -11.54 -25.99
N ASN A 120 7.95 -11.28 -27.24
CA ASN A 120 8.92 -12.06 -28.01
C ASN A 120 8.48 -13.49 -28.38
N ILE A 121 7.16 -13.76 -28.47
CA ILE A 121 6.65 -15.10 -28.81
C ILE A 121 5.92 -15.09 -30.15
N PHE A 122 5.18 -14.04 -30.44
CA PHE A 122 4.39 -13.90 -31.64
C PHE A 122 4.95 -12.80 -32.54
N ASP A 123 5.12 -13.11 -33.83
CA ASP A 123 5.56 -12.20 -34.88
C ASP A 123 4.35 -11.63 -35.64
N GLY A 124 3.33 -11.18 -34.92
CA GLY A 124 2.14 -10.51 -35.47
C GLY A 124 0.84 -11.32 -35.48
N GLU A 125 0.88 -12.62 -35.31
CA GLU A 125 -0.32 -13.51 -35.25
C GLU A 125 -0.65 -13.88 -33.80
N GLU A 126 -0.90 -12.85 -32.99
CA GLU A 126 -1.17 -13.03 -31.57
C GLU A 126 -2.61 -13.55 -31.32
N PRO A 127 -2.82 -14.34 -30.25
CA PRO A 127 -4.15 -14.68 -29.77
C PRO A 127 -5.02 -13.46 -29.46
N LEU A 128 -6.31 -13.61 -29.65
CA LEU A 128 -7.29 -12.63 -29.19
C LEU A 128 -7.31 -12.62 -27.65
N ILE A 129 -7.31 -11.46 -27.06
CA ILE A 129 -7.30 -11.25 -25.61
C ILE A 129 -8.61 -10.65 -25.12
N ALA A 130 -8.84 -10.76 -23.83
CA ALA A 130 -10.01 -10.19 -23.20
C ALA A 130 -9.95 -8.65 -23.16
N ASP A 131 -11.12 -8.03 -23.32
CA ASP A 131 -11.31 -6.60 -23.12
C ASP A 131 -12.40 -6.41 -22.06
N PHE A 132 -11.98 -6.40 -20.79
CA PHE A 132 -12.89 -6.21 -19.66
C PHE A 132 -12.22 -5.36 -18.57
N ILE A 133 -13.08 -4.75 -17.75
CA ILE A 133 -12.70 -4.04 -16.52
C ILE A 133 -13.03 -4.93 -15.34
N ILE A 134 -12.08 -5.15 -14.45
CA ILE A 134 -12.19 -6.09 -13.32
C ILE A 134 -13.30 -5.69 -12.35
N GLU A 135 -13.57 -4.40 -12.22
CA GLU A 135 -14.62 -3.84 -11.35
C GLU A 135 -16.04 -4.02 -11.89
N ASP A 136 -16.20 -4.52 -13.12
CA ASP A 136 -17.51 -4.72 -13.74
C ASP A 136 -18.27 -5.87 -13.05
N PRO A 137 -19.43 -5.61 -12.42
CA PRO A 137 -20.21 -6.66 -11.75
C PRO A 137 -20.73 -7.74 -12.72
N LYS A 138 -20.78 -7.45 -14.04
CA LYS A 138 -21.19 -8.39 -15.10
C LYS A 138 -20.01 -9.02 -15.83
N ILE A 139 -18.83 -9.03 -15.23
CA ILE A 139 -17.60 -9.50 -15.88
C ILE A 139 -17.73 -10.92 -16.45
N TYR A 140 -18.30 -11.86 -15.70
CA TYR A 140 -18.49 -13.24 -16.17
C TYR A 140 -19.46 -13.33 -17.37
N GLU A 141 -20.52 -12.53 -17.35
CA GLU A 141 -21.48 -12.46 -18.47
C GLU A 141 -20.80 -11.90 -19.75
N LYS A 142 -19.97 -10.86 -19.59
CA LYS A 142 -19.24 -10.27 -20.70
C LYS A 142 -18.19 -11.20 -21.29
N ILE A 143 -17.42 -11.88 -20.43
CA ILE A 143 -16.43 -12.86 -20.88
C ILE A 143 -17.13 -13.99 -21.66
N LEU A 144 -18.19 -14.54 -21.09
CA LEU A 144 -18.97 -15.60 -21.76
C LEU A 144 -19.55 -15.12 -23.07
N HIS A 145 -20.10 -13.92 -23.13
CA HIS A 145 -20.64 -13.32 -24.34
C HIS A 145 -19.56 -13.18 -25.42
N ASN A 146 -18.34 -12.77 -25.05
CA ASN A 146 -17.23 -12.68 -25.98
C ASN A 146 -16.89 -14.04 -26.62
N HIS A 147 -16.83 -15.12 -25.82
CA HIS A 147 -16.63 -16.47 -26.34
C HIS A 147 -17.69 -16.82 -27.40
N PHE A 148 -18.96 -16.58 -27.10
CA PHE A 148 -20.08 -16.88 -28.00
C PHE A 148 -20.00 -16.07 -29.31
N VAL A 149 -19.84 -14.75 -29.21
CA VAL A 149 -19.79 -13.86 -30.37
C VAL A 149 -18.59 -14.19 -31.27
N LEU A 150 -17.42 -14.44 -30.68
CA LEU A 150 -16.23 -14.76 -31.46
C LEU A 150 -16.36 -16.12 -32.17
N HIS A 151 -16.96 -17.09 -31.49
CA HIS A 151 -17.20 -18.41 -32.07
C HIS A 151 -18.26 -18.36 -33.17
N GLU A 152 -19.42 -17.75 -32.94
CA GLU A 152 -20.50 -17.61 -33.92
C GLU A 152 -20.05 -16.86 -35.21
N LYS A 153 -19.13 -15.92 -35.06
CA LYS A 153 -18.52 -15.19 -36.20
C LYS A 153 -17.34 -15.95 -36.85
N ASN A 154 -17.07 -17.18 -36.45
CA ASN A 154 -15.94 -17.97 -36.93
C ASN A 154 -14.57 -17.29 -36.75
N ARG A 155 -14.46 -16.39 -35.75
CA ARG A 155 -13.23 -15.68 -35.47
C ARG A 155 -12.28 -16.45 -34.56
N ILE A 156 -12.77 -17.49 -33.88
CA ILE A 156 -11.97 -18.36 -33.02
C ILE A 156 -12.23 -19.83 -33.37
N GLN A 157 -11.17 -20.61 -33.25
CA GLN A 157 -11.17 -22.06 -33.37
C GLN A 157 -10.97 -22.73 -32.00
N LEU A 158 -10.37 -22.00 -31.04
CA LEU A 158 -10.08 -22.49 -29.71
C LEU A 158 -10.19 -21.33 -28.69
N SER A 159 -10.75 -21.64 -27.54
CA SER A 159 -10.73 -20.78 -26.37
C SER A 159 -9.80 -21.35 -25.30
N ILE A 160 -9.01 -20.51 -24.64
CA ILE A 160 -8.29 -20.87 -23.41
C ILE A 160 -8.89 -20.08 -22.28
N THR A 161 -9.54 -20.76 -21.35
CA THR A 161 -10.27 -20.12 -20.25
C THR A 161 -9.66 -20.49 -18.91
N ARG A 162 -9.67 -19.52 -18.00
CA ARG A 162 -9.34 -19.71 -16.59
C ARG A 162 -10.58 -19.75 -15.69
N PHE A 163 -11.74 -19.42 -16.22
CA PHE A 163 -12.97 -19.31 -15.46
C PHE A 163 -13.73 -20.61 -15.44
N SER A 164 -13.52 -21.42 -14.37
CA SER A 164 -14.16 -22.73 -14.22
C SER A 164 -15.69 -22.70 -14.22
N ASN A 165 -16.29 -21.59 -13.79
CA ASN A 165 -17.75 -21.37 -13.81
C ASN A 165 -18.31 -21.13 -15.23
N LEU A 166 -17.46 -20.97 -16.24
CA LEU A 166 -17.88 -20.84 -17.64
C LEU A 166 -17.81 -22.13 -18.44
N THR A 167 -17.04 -23.12 -18.00
CA THR A 167 -16.74 -24.35 -18.77
C THR A 167 -18.00 -25.09 -19.21
N GLU A 168 -18.97 -25.33 -18.32
CA GLU A 168 -20.22 -26.00 -18.67
C GLU A 168 -21.04 -25.25 -19.73
N LYS A 169 -20.94 -23.90 -19.72
CA LYS A 169 -21.68 -23.06 -20.69
C LYS A 169 -20.99 -23.08 -22.05
N LEU A 170 -19.66 -23.20 -22.08
CA LEU A 170 -18.89 -23.36 -23.32
C LEU A 170 -19.17 -24.73 -23.94
N GLU A 171 -19.19 -25.81 -23.13
CA GLU A 171 -19.56 -27.15 -23.57
C GLU A 171 -20.96 -27.22 -24.19
N LYS A 172 -21.96 -26.65 -23.51
CA LYS A 172 -23.36 -26.57 -23.98
C LYS A 172 -23.51 -25.87 -25.34
N LYS A 173 -22.52 -25.08 -25.75
CA LYS A 173 -22.49 -24.34 -27.01
C LYS A 173 -21.49 -24.91 -28.02
N ASP A 174 -20.95 -26.11 -27.74
CA ASP A 174 -19.97 -26.79 -28.58
C ASP A 174 -18.75 -25.90 -28.94
N ILE A 175 -18.37 -25.01 -28.05
CA ILE A 175 -17.19 -24.16 -28.25
C ILE A 175 -15.95 -24.94 -27.80
N PRO A 176 -14.97 -25.19 -28.68
CA PRO A 176 -13.72 -25.85 -28.28
C PRO A 176 -12.97 -24.99 -27.28
N PHE A 177 -12.66 -25.56 -26.10
CA PHE A 177 -11.90 -24.83 -25.10
C PHE A 177 -10.90 -25.72 -24.34
N ILE A 178 -9.92 -25.06 -23.74
CA ILE A 178 -9.01 -25.61 -22.74
C ILE A 178 -9.21 -24.84 -21.46
N PHE A 179 -9.51 -25.55 -20.37
CA PHE A 179 -9.50 -24.96 -19.04
C PHE A 179 -8.07 -24.99 -18.50
N LEU A 180 -7.46 -23.82 -18.35
CA LEU A 180 -6.12 -23.65 -17.83
C LEU A 180 -6.18 -23.28 -16.36
N PHE A 181 -5.58 -24.13 -15.53
CA PHE A 181 -5.47 -23.92 -14.09
C PHE A 181 -4.02 -24.13 -13.65
N PRO A 182 -3.55 -23.45 -12.59
CA PRO A 182 -2.21 -23.62 -12.07
C PRO A 182 -1.90 -25.09 -11.75
N SER A 183 -0.69 -25.51 -12.06
CA SER A 183 -0.20 -26.87 -11.76
C SER A 183 -0.13 -27.13 -10.25
N GLU A 184 -0.09 -28.40 -9.86
CA GLU A 184 0.06 -28.80 -8.46
C GLU A 184 1.32 -28.19 -7.82
N ASP A 185 2.43 -28.15 -8.56
CA ASP A 185 3.68 -27.55 -8.07
C ASP A 185 3.55 -26.03 -7.90
N ASN A 186 2.90 -25.34 -8.84
CA ASN A 186 2.66 -23.91 -8.73
C ASN A 186 1.77 -23.57 -7.51
N ILE A 187 0.72 -24.35 -7.27
CA ILE A 187 -0.14 -24.20 -6.08
C ILE A 187 0.67 -24.39 -4.80
N LYS A 188 1.50 -25.43 -4.75
CA LYS A 188 2.40 -25.70 -3.62
C LYS A 188 3.37 -24.55 -3.39
N ASP A 189 4.06 -24.07 -4.43
CA ASP A 189 4.98 -22.94 -4.35
C ASP A 189 4.27 -21.68 -3.81
N THR A 190 3.06 -21.41 -4.28
CA THR A 190 2.25 -20.28 -3.83
C THR A 190 1.94 -20.37 -2.34
N ILE A 191 1.58 -21.56 -1.85
CA ILE A 191 1.29 -21.77 -0.43
C ILE A 191 2.56 -21.64 0.42
N GLU A 192 3.69 -22.20 -0.02
CA GLU A 192 4.96 -22.09 0.69
C GLU A 192 5.42 -20.62 0.76
N TYR A 193 5.25 -19.87 -0.32
CA TYR A 193 5.52 -18.44 -0.35
C TYR A 193 4.63 -17.66 0.65
N MET A 194 3.31 -17.88 0.62
CA MET A 194 2.37 -17.26 1.58
C MET A 194 2.75 -17.53 3.03
N ILE A 195 3.07 -18.79 3.35
CA ILE A 195 3.46 -19.20 4.71
C ILE A 195 4.74 -18.46 5.14
N SER A 196 5.70 -18.33 4.23
CA SER A 196 6.95 -17.64 4.50
C SER A 196 6.72 -16.15 4.78
N GLU A 197 5.91 -15.49 3.97
CA GLU A 197 5.54 -14.09 4.16
C GLU A 197 4.83 -13.86 5.52
N ILE A 198 3.87 -14.72 5.89
CA ILE A 198 3.15 -14.61 7.17
C ILE A 198 4.10 -14.81 8.35
N LYS A 199 5.04 -15.75 8.26
CA LYS A 199 6.04 -15.97 9.31
C LYS A 199 6.96 -14.77 9.46
N ILE A 200 7.42 -14.18 8.35
CA ILE A 200 8.27 -12.98 8.35
C ILE A 200 7.49 -11.80 8.98
N ALA A 201 6.24 -11.57 8.56
CA ALA A 201 5.38 -10.55 9.15
C ALA A 201 5.18 -10.76 10.66
N GLY A 202 4.90 -12.00 11.08
CA GLY A 202 4.75 -12.34 12.50
C GLY A 202 6.03 -12.20 13.32
N LEU A 203 7.21 -12.30 12.71
CA LEU A 203 8.48 -11.99 13.36
C LEU A 203 8.69 -10.47 13.47
N ASP A 204 8.31 -9.72 12.44
CA ASP A 204 8.39 -8.25 12.48
C ASP A 204 7.46 -7.66 13.53
N ASP A 205 6.25 -8.21 13.69
CA ASP A 205 5.29 -7.81 14.75
C ASP A 205 5.79 -8.09 16.17
N LYS A 206 6.72 -9.02 16.35
CA LYS A 206 7.34 -9.34 17.64
C LYS A 206 8.54 -8.48 18.00
N LYS A 207 9.00 -7.62 17.11
CA LYS A 207 10.07 -6.67 17.43
C LYS A 207 9.68 -5.78 18.58
N ILE A 208 10.70 -5.30 19.30
CA ILE A 208 10.49 -4.43 20.45
C ILE A 208 10.42 -2.99 19.99
N VAL A 209 9.43 -2.27 20.47
CA VAL A 209 9.32 -0.82 20.32
C VAL A 209 9.47 -0.18 21.70
N VAL A 210 10.34 0.82 21.79
CA VAL A 210 10.52 1.65 22.98
C VAL A 210 10.07 3.07 22.64
N GLY A 211 9.20 3.64 23.48
CA GLY A 211 8.85 5.05 23.48
C GLY A 211 9.59 5.76 24.61
N LYS A 212 10.20 6.90 24.32
CA LYS A 212 10.94 7.70 25.30
C LYS A 212 10.36 9.09 25.42
N ILE A 213 10.05 9.51 26.66
CA ILE A 213 9.56 10.84 27.02
C ILE A 213 10.54 11.42 28.04
N LYS A 214 11.02 12.64 27.83
CA LYS A 214 11.86 13.38 28.77
C LYS A 214 11.25 14.75 29.08
N HIS A 215 11.69 15.35 30.16
CA HIS A 215 11.34 16.74 30.52
C HIS A 215 9.84 17.02 30.57
N PHE A 216 9.10 16.18 31.28
CA PHE A 216 7.67 16.37 31.52
C PHE A 216 7.40 17.04 32.87
N ASP A 217 6.22 17.61 33.02
CA ASP A 217 5.76 18.25 34.25
C ASP A 217 5.49 17.17 35.31
N THR A 218 6.26 17.21 36.41
CA THR A 218 6.20 16.22 37.51
C THR A 218 4.92 16.33 38.35
N ASP A 219 4.15 17.40 38.22
CA ASP A 219 2.88 17.56 38.95
C ASP A 219 1.74 16.69 38.37
N LYS A 220 1.94 16.10 37.19
CA LYS A 220 0.99 15.19 36.54
C LYS A 220 1.46 13.75 36.62
N ASN A 221 0.57 12.85 37.02
CA ASN A 221 0.85 11.41 37.00
C ASN A 221 0.74 10.83 35.59
N TYR A 222 1.72 11.11 34.74
CA TYR A 222 1.76 10.66 33.35
C TYR A 222 1.74 9.15 33.22
N LYS A 223 2.45 8.42 34.12
CA LYS A 223 2.49 6.97 34.13
C LYS A 223 1.09 6.36 34.25
N SER A 224 0.29 6.82 35.20
CA SER A 224 -1.08 6.33 35.38
C SER A 224 -1.99 6.64 34.17
N ILE A 225 -1.80 7.80 33.54
CA ILE A 225 -2.56 8.16 32.32
C ILE A 225 -2.16 7.24 31.17
N LEU A 226 -0.87 6.99 30.98
CA LEU A 226 -0.35 6.12 29.93
C LEU A 226 -0.81 4.67 30.13
N GLU A 227 -0.70 4.11 31.34
CA GLU A 227 -1.15 2.75 31.69
C GLU A 227 -2.65 2.54 31.42
N LYS A 228 -3.45 3.57 31.62
CA LYS A 228 -4.89 3.53 31.33
C LYS A 228 -5.21 3.40 29.84
N HIS A 229 -4.38 4.00 29.01
CA HIS A 229 -4.65 4.13 27.57
C HIS A 229 -3.81 3.21 26.69
N ILE A 230 -2.62 2.81 27.13
CA ILE A 230 -1.71 1.94 26.37
C ILE A 230 -1.70 0.55 27.00
N LYS A 231 -2.52 -0.32 26.46
CA LYS A 231 -2.58 -1.74 26.88
C LYS A 231 -1.38 -2.51 26.32
N ASN A 232 -1.07 -3.65 26.94
CA ASN A 232 0.01 -4.55 26.54
C ASN A 232 1.39 -3.86 26.47
N SER A 233 1.62 -2.88 27.35
CA SER A 233 2.90 -2.19 27.47
C SER A 233 3.44 -2.27 28.88
N ILE A 234 4.76 -2.14 28.99
CA ILE A 234 5.46 -1.95 30.26
C ILE A 234 5.89 -0.50 30.33
N ILE A 235 5.54 0.22 31.40
CA ILE A 235 5.84 1.64 31.54
C ILE A 235 6.72 1.83 32.77
N TYR A 236 7.91 2.34 32.54
CA TYR A 236 8.87 2.71 33.59
C TYR A 236 8.95 4.23 33.70
N GLU A 237 9.00 4.70 34.94
CA GLU A 237 9.29 6.11 35.25
C GLU A 237 10.59 6.15 36.06
N LEU A 238 11.58 6.86 35.53
CA LEU A 238 12.93 6.98 36.06
C LEU A 238 13.31 8.48 36.15
N GLY A 239 13.05 9.11 37.30
CA GLY A 239 13.24 10.57 37.43
C GLY A 239 12.37 11.35 36.46
N ASN A 240 13.00 12.15 35.60
CA ASN A 240 12.29 12.96 34.60
C ASN A 240 12.18 12.25 33.24
N GLU A 241 12.29 10.94 33.20
CA GLU A 241 12.15 10.13 31.98
C GLU A 241 11.06 9.07 32.18
N ILE A 242 10.24 8.87 31.13
CA ILE A 242 9.30 7.77 31.03
C ILE A 242 9.71 6.92 29.84
N GLU A 243 9.82 5.62 30.06
CA GLU A 243 10.06 4.62 29.03
C GLU A 243 8.83 3.72 28.88
N ILE A 244 8.34 3.56 27.64
CA ILE A 244 7.20 2.73 27.28
C ILE A 244 7.73 1.60 26.41
N ILE A 245 7.55 0.35 26.82
CA ILE A 245 8.03 -0.83 26.09
C ILE A 245 6.84 -1.67 25.64
N MET A 246 6.78 -2.00 24.36
CA MET A 246 5.75 -2.85 23.78
C MET A 246 6.28 -3.62 22.57
N ILE A 247 5.53 -4.58 22.06
CA ILE A 247 5.84 -5.21 20.77
C ILE A 247 5.33 -4.33 19.61
N LYS A 248 5.93 -4.50 18.43
CA LYS A 248 5.62 -3.67 17.25
C LYS A 248 4.16 -3.79 16.80
N GLY A 249 3.57 -4.99 16.91
CA GLY A 249 2.14 -5.19 16.62
C GLY A 249 1.24 -4.30 17.47
N ASP A 250 1.44 -4.27 18.79
CA ASP A 250 0.68 -3.42 19.71
C ASP A 250 0.95 -1.92 19.47
N PHE A 251 2.19 -1.56 19.10
CA PHE A 251 2.54 -0.19 18.72
C PHE A 251 1.81 0.28 17.47
N THR A 252 1.65 -0.59 16.48
CA THR A 252 0.89 -0.28 15.26
C THR A 252 -0.58 0.00 15.61
N ASP A 253 -1.19 -0.86 16.41
CA ASP A 253 -2.56 -0.66 16.90
C ASP A 253 -2.71 0.62 17.72
N PHE A 254 -1.72 0.93 18.57
CA PHE A 254 -1.68 2.17 19.34
C PHE A 254 -1.65 3.40 18.44
N THR A 255 -0.77 3.43 17.43
CA THR A 255 -0.63 4.58 16.54
C THR A 255 -1.85 4.81 15.65
N GLU A 256 -2.51 3.75 15.20
CA GLU A 256 -3.69 3.82 14.36
C GLU A 256 -4.96 4.23 15.12
N ASN A 257 -5.15 3.76 16.35
CA ASN A 257 -6.44 3.81 17.04
C ASN A 257 -6.46 4.67 18.32
N LEU A 258 -5.34 4.80 19.01
CA LEU A 258 -5.30 5.33 20.38
C LEU A 258 -4.44 6.57 20.55
N SER A 259 -3.46 6.81 19.69
CA SER A 259 -2.48 7.88 19.87
C SER A 259 -3.10 9.26 20.07
N GLY A 260 -4.13 9.62 19.31
CA GLY A 260 -4.83 10.90 19.45
C GLY A 260 -5.50 11.10 20.82
N LYS A 261 -6.05 10.03 21.42
CA LYS A 261 -6.68 10.09 22.75
C LYS A 261 -5.65 10.25 23.86
N VAL A 262 -4.52 9.54 23.73
CA VAL A 262 -3.42 9.62 24.71
C VAL A 262 -2.81 11.00 24.71
N PHE A 263 -2.45 11.52 23.55
CA PHE A 263 -1.87 12.87 23.43
C PHE A 263 -2.84 13.97 23.88
N SER A 264 -4.15 13.81 23.66
CA SER A 264 -5.14 14.74 24.22
C SER A 264 -5.21 14.71 25.74
N ALA A 265 -4.93 13.57 26.38
CA ALA A 265 -4.99 13.41 27.82
C ALA A 265 -3.71 13.89 28.53
N ILE A 266 -2.55 13.69 27.91
CA ILE A 266 -1.25 14.06 28.51
C ILE A 266 -0.78 15.46 28.13
N GLY A 267 -1.38 16.08 27.12
CA GLY A 267 -0.96 17.39 26.60
C GLY A 267 0.18 17.29 25.60
N THR A 268 0.86 18.41 25.37
CA THR A 268 1.97 18.54 24.40
C THR A 268 3.23 17.92 24.99
N ILE A 269 3.54 16.69 24.63
CA ILE A 269 4.76 15.99 25.05
C ILE A 269 5.50 15.45 23.85
N THR A 270 6.82 15.66 23.83
CA THR A 270 7.71 15.07 22.84
C THR A 270 7.96 13.61 23.16
N VAL A 271 7.72 12.73 22.18
CA VAL A 271 7.99 11.30 22.29
C VAL A 271 8.86 10.83 21.13
N GLY A 272 9.97 10.18 21.47
CA GLY A 272 10.79 9.46 20.47
C GLY A 272 10.47 7.95 20.54
N TRP A 273 10.14 7.36 19.39
CA TRP A 273 9.85 5.93 19.29
C TRP A 273 10.93 5.21 18.50
N GLY A 274 11.44 4.10 19.04
CA GLY A 274 12.48 3.28 18.37
C GLY A 274 12.09 1.83 18.30
N CYS A 275 12.24 1.21 17.13
CA CYS A 275 12.06 -0.23 16.93
C CYS A 275 13.41 -0.92 16.78
N GLY A 276 13.53 -2.12 17.33
CA GLY A 276 14.73 -2.95 17.22
C GLY A 276 14.42 -4.43 17.43
N ASP A 277 15.36 -5.29 17.01
CA ASP A 277 15.25 -6.74 17.19
C ASP A 277 15.48 -7.14 18.68
N ASN A 278 16.03 -6.23 19.46
CA ASN A 278 16.21 -6.34 20.91
C ASN A 278 15.99 -5.00 21.60
N ILE A 279 15.85 -5.04 22.93
CA ILE A 279 15.55 -3.86 23.74
C ILE A 279 16.65 -2.79 23.70
N SER A 280 17.91 -3.16 23.59
CA SER A 280 19.04 -2.21 23.54
C SER A 280 19.04 -1.42 22.25
N GLU A 281 18.78 -2.07 21.12
CA GLU A 281 18.64 -1.42 19.82
C GLU A 281 17.40 -0.52 19.79
N ALA A 282 16.26 -1.01 20.30
CA ALA A 282 15.03 -0.22 20.38
C ALA A 282 15.23 1.04 21.23
N ARG A 283 15.93 0.96 22.37
CA ARG A 283 16.28 2.11 23.21
C ARG A 283 17.16 3.12 22.50
N LEU A 284 18.22 2.64 21.80
CA LEU A 284 19.11 3.51 21.02
C LEU A 284 18.35 4.25 19.91
N ASN A 285 17.46 3.54 19.23
CA ASN A 285 16.63 4.12 18.19
C ASN A 285 15.61 5.10 18.78
N ALA A 286 15.04 4.82 19.96
CA ALA A 286 14.14 5.73 20.66
C ALA A 286 14.83 7.04 21.08
N GLU A 287 16.08 6.96 21.56
CA GLU A 287 16.88 8.13 21.90
C GLU A 287 17.10 9.03 20.70
N LYS A 288 17.58 8.45 19.58
CA LYS A 288 17.77 9.20 18.31
C LYS A 288 16.46 9.80 17.78
N ALA A 289 15.34 9.07 17.93
CA ALA A 289 14.04 9.57 17.55
C ALA A 289 13.57 10.70 18.45
N TYR A 290 13.86 10.62 19.76
CA TYR A 290 13.58 11.68 20.72
C TYR A 290 14.36 12.96 20.40
N GLU A 291 15.68 12.88 20.22
CA GLU A 291 16.53 14.01 19.84
C GLU A 291 16.02 14.69 18.57
N LYS A 292 15.60 13.88 17.61
CA LYS A 292 14.99 14.40 16.38
C LYS A 292 13.66 15.07 16.65
N SER A 293 12.79 14.50 17.47
CA SER A 293 11.49 15.07 17.84
C SER A 293 11.67 16.41 18.59
N GLU A 294 12.61 16.46 19.55
CA GLU A 294 12.94 17.67 20.32
C GLU A 294 13.46 18.80 19.43
N ALA A 295 14.33 18.50 18.47
CA ALA A 295 14.87 19.47 17.54
C ALA A 295 13.79 20.14 16.66
N TYR A 296 12.61 19.51 16.49
CA TYR A 296 11.50 20.01 15.70
C TYR A 296 10.38 20.65 16.51
N GLY A 297 10.39 20.50 17.84
CA GLY A 297 9.42 21.09 18.77
C GLY A 297 8.37 20.11 19.29
N GLU A 298 7.60 20.52 20.28
CA GLU A 298 6.78 19.69 21.18
C GLU A 298 5.61 18.92 20.55
N GLU A 299 5.33 19.10 19.25
CA GLU A 299 4.13 18.52 18.61
C GLU A 299 4.43 17.38 17.64
N VAL A 300 5.69 16.95 17.50
CA VAL A 300 6.08 15.94 16.53
C VAL A 300 6.78 14.77 17.20
N SER A 301 6.18 13.58 17.10
CA SER A 301 6.83 12.33 17.48
C SER A 301 7.44 11.65 16.26
N TYR A 302 8.66 11.18 16.39
CA TYR A 302 9.32 10.37 15.37
C TYR A 302 9.40 8.90 15.79
N PHE A 303 9.29 8.05 14.80
CA PHE A 303 9.58 6.62 14.90
C PHE A 303 10.80 6.27 14.05
N LEU A 304 11.77 5.60 14.64
CA LEU A 304 13.00 5.14 13.97
C LEU A 304 13.04 3.62 13.90
N GLU A 305 13.08 3.11 12.68
CA GLU A 305 13.27 1.68 12.40
C GLU A 305 14.22 1.50 11.22
N LYS A 306 15.18 0.58 11.31
CA LYS A 306 16.15 0.27 10.23
C LYS A 306 16.82 1.52 9.64
N GLY A 307 17.15 2.50 10.48
CA GLY A 307 17.77 3.76 10.05
C GLY A 307 16.84 4.78 9.40
N LYS A 308 15.55 4.46 9.23
CA LYS A 308 14.56 5.34 8.60
C LYS A 308 13.68 6.00 9.66
N PHE A 309 13.64 7.33 9.64
CA PHE A 309 12.73 8.12 10.46
C PHE A 309 11.37 8.28 9.78
N THR A 310 10.30 8.03 10.54
CA THR A 310 8.91 8.26 10.12
C THR A 310 8.26 9.19 11.13
N ALA A 311 7.66 10.28 10.68
CA ALA A 311 6.88 11.16 11.55
C ALA A 311 5.56 10.48 11.89
N LEU A 312 5.23 10.39 13.17
CA LEU A 312 3.96 9.84 13.63
C LEU A 312 2.91 10.95 13.67
N LYS A 313 1.76 10.66 13.07
CA LYS A 313 0.61 11.56 13.09
C LYS A 313 -0.02 11.53 14.49
N GLY A 314 0.30 12.51 15.29
CA GLY A 314 -0.37 12.72 16.56
C GLY A 314 -0.83 14.14 16.66
N LEU A 315 -1.58 14.79 15.95
CA LEU A 315 -2.20 16.12 16.10
C LEU A 315 -2.27 16.87 14.76
N ARG A 316 -3.48 17.01 14.22
CA ARG A 316 -3.94 17.84 13.10
C ARG A 316 -3.43 17.50 11.69
N LYS A 317 -4.36 17.21 10.79
CA LYS A 317 -4.13 17.00 9.33
C LYS A 317 -3.38 18.16 8.63
N LYS A 318 -3.23 19.31 9.28
CA LYS A 318 -2.58 20.51 8.75
C LYS A 318 -1.05 20.43 8.87
N ASP A 319 -0.54 19.83 9.94
CA ASP A 319 0.88 19.94 10.33
C ASP A 319 1.85 19.04 9.54
N VAL A 320 1.36 17.95 8.91
CA VAL A 320 2.23 16.99 8.17
C VAL A 320 2.67 17.54 6.80
N ARG A 321 1.83 18.35 6.17
CA ARG A 321 2.16 19.02 4.89
C ARG A 321 3.22 20.08 5.14
N ASP A 322 3.02 20.85 6.18
CA ASP A 322 3.90 21.95 6.62
C ASP A 322 5.28 21.44 7.02
N PHE A 323 5.35 20.25 7.57
CA PHE A 323 6.60 19.63 8.02
C PHE A 323 7.55 19.25 6.87
N GLY A 324 7.03 18.61 5.80
CA GLY A 324 7.85 18.28 4.62
C GLY A 324 8.43 19.54 3.94
N ILE A 325 7.68 20.65 4.04
CA ILE A 325 8.07 21.96 3.54
C ILE A 325 9.15 22.56 4.44
N TYR A 326 8.96 22.48 5.76
CA TYR A 326 9.94 22.99 6.73
C TYR A 326 11.32 22.32 6.60
N GLU A 327 11.38 20.99 6.41
CA GLU A 327 12.63 20.28 6.16
C GLU A 327 13.39 20.80 4.92
N LYS A 328 12.67 21.07 3.85
CA LYS A 328 13.26 21.64 2.63
C LYS A 328 13.81 23.05 2.89
N LEU A 329 13.04 23.87 3.59
CA LEU A 329 13.40 25.27 3.87
C LEU A 329 14.53 25.38 4.91
N ARG A 330 14.60 24.49 5.89
CA ARG A 330 15.69 24.41 6.86
C ARG A 330 17.05 24.14 6.20
N LYS A 331 17.10 23.27 5.19
CA LYS A 331 18.31 23.04 4.40
C LYS A 331 18.83 24.31 3.73
N LEU A 332 17.96 25.30 3.53
CA LEU A 332 18.29 26.62 2.98
C LEU A 332 18.64 27.66 4.06
N ASN A 333 18.80 27.23 5.34
CA ASN A 333 19.03 28.08 6.50
C ASN A 333 17.88 29.06 6.78
N ILE A 334 16.62 28.64 6.57
CA ILE A 334 15.43 29.42 6.88
C ILE A 334 15.01 29.08 8.32
N SER A 335 14.91 30.11 9.18
CA SER A 335 14.51 29.97 10.58
C SER A 335 13.03 29.58 10.71
N LYS A 336 12.64 28.99 11.86
CA LYS A 336 11.24 28.60 12.16
C LYS A 336 10.28 29.79 12.04
N THR A 337 10.63 30.95 12.59
CA THR A 337 9.80 32.15 12.54
C THR A 337 9.57 32.64 11.11
N LEU A 338 10.61 32.57 10.28
CA LEU A 338 10.53 32.92 8.87
C LEU A 338 9.67 31.91 8.09
N PHE A 339 9.82 30.60 8.39
CA PHE A 339 8.99 29.55 7.83
C PHE A 339 7.50 29.77 8.07
N GLU A 340 7.09 30.06 9.31
CA GLU A 340 5.68 30.33 9.67
C GLU A 340 5.08 31.50 8.88
N THR A 341 5.88 32.51 8.59
CA THR A 341 5.44 33.65 7.79
C THR A 341 5.34 33.29 6.30
N LEU A 342 6.32 32.55 5.77
CA LEU A 342 6.29 32.05 4.39
C LEU A 342 5.11 31.11 4.16
N LEU A 343 4.77 30.27 5.14
CA LEU A 343 3.63 29.37 5.07
C LEU A 343 2.29 30.11 5.00
N LYS A 344 2.11 31.18 5.78
CA LYS A 344 0.92 32.04 5.70
C LYS A 344 0.76 32.72 4.33
N ILE A 345 1.87 33.02 3.67
CA ILE A 345 1.87 33.62 2.32
C ILE A 345 1.57 32.55 1.27
N TYR A 346 2.15 31.36 1.41
CA TYR A 346 1.86 30.21 0.57
C TYR A 346 0.36 29.83 0.62
N GLU A 347 -0.24 29.78 1.80
CA GLU A 347 -1.67 29.51 1.99
C GLU A 347 -2.58 30.52 1.29
N LYS A 348 -2.14 31.78 1.18
CA LYS A 348 -2.87 32.83 0.44
C LYS A 348 -2.77 32.69 -1.07
N ASN A 349 -1.84 31.88 -1.57
CA ASN A 349 -1.62 31.60 -2.99
C ASN A 349 -1.43 32.88 -3.84
N ILE A 350 -0.68 33.85 -3.34
CA ILE A 350 -0.48 35.17 -3.96
C ILE A 350 0.92 35.33 -4.54
N TRP A 351 1.05 36.19 -5.54
CA TRP A 351 2.34 36.71 -5.99
C TRP A 351 2.80 37.83 -5.07
N ILE A 352 4.05 37.80 -4.63
CA ILE A 352 4.61 38.76 -3.67
C ILE A 352 5.96 39.28 -4.13
N THR A 353 6.19 40.57 -3.95
CA THR A 353 7.49 41.20 -4.18
C THR A 353 8.40 41.06 -2.94
N ALA A 354 9.72 41.28 -3.14
CA ALA A 354 10.65 41.33 -2.01
C ALA A 354 10.37 42.47 -1.04
N GLU A 355 9.76 43.54 -1.50
CA GLU A 355 9.38 44.71 -0.70
C GLU A 355 8.18 44.39 0.20
N GLU A 356 7.12 43.83 -0.36
CA GLU A 356 5.94 43.38 0.38
C GLU A 356 6.31 42.32 1.42
N LEU A 357 7.09 41.34 1.04
CA LEU A 357 7.55 40.27 1.97
C LEU A 357 8.44 40.84 3.07
N SER A 358 9.28 41.86 2.79
CA SER A 358 10.08 42.57 3.78
C SER A 358 9.20 43.22 4.86
N GLY A 359 8.07 43.81 4.47
CA GLY A 359 7.08 44.36 5.39
C GLY A 359 6.42 43.32 6.30
N TYR A 360 6.17 42.10 5.79
CA TYR A 360 5.58 41.00 6.60
C TYR A 360 6.57 40.39 7.60
N ILE A 361 7.85 40.33 7.26
CA ILE A 361 8.87 39.58 8.03
C ILE A 361 9.69 40.50 8.94
N GLY A 362 9.73 41.78 8.65
CA GLY A 362 10.57 42.75 9.36
C GLY A 362 12.08 42.64 9.05
N LEU A 363 12.43 41.99 7.93
CA LEU A 363 13.79 41.85 7.44
C LEU A 363 14.08 42.87 6.32
N SER A 364 15.36 43.22 6.10
CA SER A 364 15.71 44.13 5.01
C SER A 364 15.32 43.54 3.64
N ARG A 365 14.89 44.40 2.70
CA ARG A 365 14.59 44.01 1.30
C ARG A 365 15.72 43.21 0.67
N ARG A 366 16.99 43.52 0.95
CA ARG A 366 18.16 42.81 0.44
C ARG A 366 18.22 41.37 0.96
N THR A 367 17.91 41.16 2.25
CA THR A 367 17.87 39.84 2.88
C THR A 367 16.74 39.01 2.30
N VAL A 368 15.55 39.58 2.17
CA VAL A 368 14.37 38.93 1.59
C VAL A 368 14.58 38.57 0.14
N SER A 369 15.19 39.43 -0.69
CA SER A 369 15.54 39.10 -2.08
C SER A 369 16.46 37.91 -2.17
N ARG A 370 17.45 37.76 -1.29
CA ARG A 370 18.34 36.58 -1.27
C ARG A 370 17.58 35.32 -0.89
N ILE A 371 16.62 35.40 0.02
CA ILE A 371 15.77 34.26 0.41
C ILE A 371 14.91 33.83 -0.76
N LEU A 372 14.21 34.77 -1.42
CA LEU A 372 13.36 34.48 -2.58
C LEU A 372 14.14 33.85 -3.77
N ILE A 373 15.34 34.35 -4.04
CA ILE A 373 16.23 33.76 -5.06
C ILE A 373 16.60 32.31 -4.67
N LYS A 374 16.98 32.06 -3.42
CA LYS A 374 17.27 30.70 -2.96
C LYS A 374 16.05 29.76 -3.07
N LEU A 375 14.85 30.26 -2.81
CA LEU A 375 13.63 29.48 -2.98
C LEU A 375 13.39 29.15 -4.46
N GLU A 376 13.56 30.10 -5.35
CA GLU A 376 13.46 29.92 -6.81
C GLU A 376 14.49 28.90 -7.32
N GLU A 377 15.78 29.04 -6.96
CA GLU A 377 16.86 28.13 -7.33
C GLU A 377 16.62 26.67 -6.87
N ASN A 378 15.82 26.48 -5.81
CA ASN A 378 15.46 25.16 -5.28
C ASN A 378 14.05 24.70 -5.67
N CYS A 379 13.43 25.32 -6.67
CA CYS A 379 12.09 24.99 -7.17
C CYS A 379 10.98 25.12 -6.09
N LEU A 380 11.18 25.98 -5.10
CA LEU A 380 10.24 26.26 -4.03
C LEU A 380 9.49 27.60 -4.22
N ALA A 381 9.80 28.32 -5.29
CA ALA A 381 9.07 29.51 -5.73
C ALA A 381 9.18 29.67 -7.26
N ASP A 382 8.11 30.13 -7.87
CA ASP A 382 8.12 30.63 -9.25
C ASP A 382 8.38 32.14 -9.27
N MET A 383 9.04 32.63 -10.33
CA MET A 383 9.31 34.06 -10.51
C MET A 383 8.68 34.57 -11.81
N THR A 384 8.10 35.76 -11.74
CA THR A 384 7.66 36.53 -12.91
C THR A 384 8.09 37.98 -12.79
N LEU A 385 8.06 38.69 -13.91
CA LEU A 385 8.32 40.13 -13.95
C LEU A 385 6.97 40.87 -13.97
N GLU A 386 6.88 41.94 -13.22
CA GLU A 386 5.67 42.80 -13.22
C GLU A 386 5.60 43.58 -14.53
N GLU A 387 4.54 43.38 -15.31
CA GLU A 387 4.32 44.11 -16.57
C GLU A 387 3.74 45.52 -16.31
N GLY A 388 4.16 46.50 -17.08
CA GLY A 388 3.52 47.81 -17.16
C GLY A 388 4.06 48.90 -16.27
N VAL A 389 5.21 48.74 -15.62
CA VAL A 389 5.82 49.79 -14.78
C VAL A 389 6.90 50.55 -15.56
N ILE A 390 6.85 51.90 -15.54
CA ILE A 390 7.92 52.75 -16.08
C ILE A 390 9.14 52.62 -15.15
N GLY A 391 10.18 51.92 -15.61
CA GLY A 391 11.40 51.62 -14.85
C GLY A 391 11.84 50.15 -14.97
N ARG A 392 12.77 49.74 -14.09
CA ARG A 392 13.20 48.34 -14.06
C ARG A 392 12.07 47.47 -13.48
N PRO A 393 11.57 46.45 -14.22
CA PRO A 393 10.48 45.58 -13.76
C PRO A 393 10.77 44.98 -12.40
N ALA A 394 9.78 44.97 -11.50
CA ALA A 394 9.90 44.32 -10.21
C ALA A 394 9.69 42.79 -10.37
N LYS A 395 10.52 42.03 -9.65
CA LYS A 395 10.35 40.58 -9.60
C LYS A 395 9.26 40.24 -8.59
N LYS A 396 8.27 39.45 -9.03
CA LYS A 396 7.26 38.80 -8.17
C LYS A 396 7.50 37.33 -8.04
N TYR A 397 7.23 36.80 -6.88
CA TYR A 397 7.45 35.40 -6.56
C TYR A 397 6.17 34.77 -6.03
N LYS A 398 5.90 33.54 -6.41
CA LYS A 398 4.82 32.71 -5.91
C LYS A 398 5.43 31.46 -5.30
N LEU A 399 5.10 31.16 -4.05
CA LEU A 399 5.65 30.02 -3.32
C LEU A 399 5.01 28.72 -3.79
N ASN A 400 5.85 27.65 -3.95
CA ASN A 400 5.48 26.32 -4.49
C ASN A 400 5.94 25.21 -3.56
N PHE A 401 5.46 25.21 -2.32
CA PHE A 401 5.86 24.22 -1.32
C PHE A 401 5.17 22.86 -1.47
#